data_eea0f9f56e37e3250e8393d77a24f063
#
_entry.id   eea0f9f56e37e3250e8393d77a24f063
#
_cell.length_a   1.000
_cell.length_b   1.000
_cell.length_c   1.000
_cell.angle_alpha   90.00
_cell.angle_beta   90.00
_cell.angle_gamma   90.00
#
_symmetry.space_group_name_H-M   'P 1'
#
loop_
_entity.id
_entity.type
_entity.pdbx_description
1 polymer ?
#
loop_
_entity_poly.entity_id
_entity_poly.type
_entity_poly.pdbx_seq_one_letter_code
_entity_poly.pdbx_strand_id
1 'polypeptide(L)'
;MATEAQPAKQAKLLLVEDDVLIRMLLADMLDEIGYTVAAEAASIDEALEATRKTDFDLAILDADLDGRSVSPVADALVARDIGFVFVTGYDDHGLFAYRDRPTLKKPFQIDALKRCCKSALSSH
;
A
#
# COMPACT_ATOMS: atom_id res chain seq x y z
N MET A 1 6.40 30.04 4.23
CA MET A 1 6.16 29.49 4.26
C MET A 1 5.82 28.58 4.30
N ALA A 2 5.66 28.26 4.50
CA ALA A 2 5.44 27.35 4.71
C ALA A 2 5.28 26.43 4.20
N THR A 3 5.36 26.18 3.82
CA THR A 3 5.24 25.44 3.48
C THR A 3 5.37 24.50 3.39
N GLU A 4 5.70 24.45 3.38
CA GLU A 4 6.02 23.48 3.47
C GLU A 4 5.76 22.44 4.00
N ALA A 5 5.66 22.30 4.40
CA ALA A 5 5.34 21.25 5.23
C ALA A 5 4.36 20.31 4.73
N GLN A 6 4.50 19.93 3.58
CA GLN A 6 3.57 19.02 2.97
C GLN A 6 4.19 17.71 2.52
N PRO A 7 5.33 17.26 3.12
CA PRO A 7 5.94 16.04 2.60
C PRO A 7 5.01 14.84 2.66
N ALA A 8 4.27 14.70 3.78
CA ALA A 8 3.38 13.55 3.91
C ALA A 8 2.25 13.59 2.91
N LYS A 9 1.75 14.79 2.62
CA LYS A 9 0.64 14.93 1.68
C LYS A 9 1.06 14.72 0.25
N GLN A 10 2.36 14.81 -0.02
CA GLN A 10 2.87 14.64 -1.36
C GLN A 10 3.47 13.26 -1.56
N ALA A 11 3.34 12.40 -0.58
CA ALA A 11 3.86 11.04 -0.71
C ALA A 11 3.18 10.35 -1.88
N LYS A 12 3.97 9.59 -2.61
CA LYS A 12 3.50 8.85 -3.78
C LYS A 12 3.36 7.40 -3.42
N LEU A 13 2.28 6.80 -3.86
CA LEU A 13 1.94 5.44 -3.46
C LEU A 13 1.80 4.52 -4.66
N LEU A 14 2.18 3.27 -4.43
CA LEU A 14 1.82 2.16 -5.30
C LEU A 14 0.61 1.47 -4.67
N LEU A 15 -0.44 1.25 -5.46
CA LEU A 15 -1.66 0.62 -4.99
C LEU A 15 -1.83 -0.71 -5.70
N VAL A 16 -1.83 -1.81 -4.94
CA VAL A 16 -1.91 -3.17 -5.48
C VAL A 16 -3.19 -3.82 -4.98
N GLU A 17 -4.14 -4.02 -5.89
CA GLU A 17 -5.44 -4.56 -5.57
C GLU A 17 -6.08 -5.08 -6.85
N ASP A 18 -6.50 -6.35 -6.88
CA ASP A 18 -7.08 -6.93 -8.09
C ASP A 18 -8.56 -6.59 -8.28
N ASP A 19 -9.29 -6.29 -7.21
CA ASP A 19 -10.70 -5.92 -7.32
C ASP A 19 -10.81 -4.45 -7.74
N VAL A 20 -11.39 -4.21 -8.91
CA VAL A 20 -11.48 -2.87 -9.48
C VAL A 20 -12.21 -1.90 -8.55
N LEU A 21 -13.33 -2.35 -7.96
CA LEU A 21 -14.12 -1.45 -7.12
C LEU A 21 -13.39 -1.10 -5.84
N ILE A 22 -12.73 -2.07 -5.22
CA ILE A 22 -11.97 -1.80 -4.00
C ILE A 22 -10.77 -0.91 -4.33
N ARG A 23 -10.12 -1.15 -5.48
CA ARG A 23 -8.99 -0.32 -5.89
C ARG A 23 -9.43 1.13 -6.08
N MET A 24 -10.58 1.35 -6.71
CA MET A 24 -11.11 2.69 -6.90
C MET A 24 -11.44 3.35 -5.56
N LEU A 25 -12.03 2.60 -4.65
CA LEU A 25 -12.34 3.11 -3.33
C LEU A 25 -11.07 3.52 -2.58
N LEU A 26 -10.06 2.67 -2.61
CA LEU A 26 -8.79 2.99 -1.96
C LEU A 26 -8.13 4.21 -2.59
N ALA A 27 -8.16 4.31 -3.91
CA ALA A 27 -7.57 5.45 -4.59
C ALA A 27 -8.26 6.75 -4.19
N ASP A 28 -9.60 6.72 -4.09
CA ASP A 28 -10.36 7.90 -3.66
C ASP A 28 -10.01 8.29 -2.23
N MET A 29 -9.92 7.30 -1.35
CA MET A 29 -9.56 7.56 0.05
C MET A 29 -8.17 8.14 0.18
N LEU A 30 -7.21 7.60 -0.57
CA LEU A 30 -5.83 8.08 -0.53
C LEU A 30 -5.74 9.51 -1.04
N ASP A 31 -6.50 9.82 -2.08
CA ASP A 31 -6.56 11.18 -2.60
C ASP A 31 -7.14 12.13 -1.56
N GLU A 32 -8.18 11.71 -0.88
CA GLU A 32 -8.81 12.53 0.16
C GLU A 32 -7.85 12.80 1.31
N ILE A 33 -7.01 11.81 1.66
CA ILE A 33 -6.01 11.98 2.71
C ILE A 33 -4.92 12.96 2.27
N GLY A 34 -4.67 13.06 0.98
CA GLY A 34 -3.68 13.98 0.44
C GLY A 34 -2.49 13.32 -0.22
N TYR A 35 -2.56 12.01 -0.41
CA TYR A 35 -1.48 11.28 -1.10
C TYR A 35 -1.74 11.23 -2.60
N THR A 36 -0.71 10.89 -3.35
CA THR A 36 -0.80 10.73 -4.79
C THR A 36 -0.57 9.25 -5.13
N VAL A 37 -1.51 8.67 -5.87
CA VAL A 37 -1.31 7.30 -6.35
C VAL A 37 -0.48 7.37 -7.64
N ALA A 38 0.77 6.96 -7.55
CA ALA A 38 1.71 7.06 -8.67
C ALA A 38 1.56 5.90 -9.64
N ALA A 39 1.09 4.75 -9.16
CA ALA A 39 0.89 3.59 -10.01
C ALA A 39 -0.11 2.65 -9.37
N GLU A 40 -0.82 1.89 -10.20
CA GLU A 40 -1.76 0.87 -9.73
C GLU A 40 -1.42 -0.44 -10.39
N ALA A 41 -1.63 -1.54 -9.67
CA ALA A 41 -1.36 -2.87 -10.18
C ALA A 41 -2.48 -3.80 -9.74
N ALA A 42 -2.88 -4.70 -10.63
CA ALA A 42 -3.95 -5.64 -10.36
C ALA A 42 -3.44 -7.07 -10.20
N SER A 43 -2.15 -7.29 -10.34
CA SER A 43 -1.56 -8.61 -10.24
C SER A 43 -0.16 -8.52 -9.64
N ILE A 44 0.36 -9.66 -9.24
CA ILE A 44 1.73 -9.72 -8.72
C ILE A 44 2.73 -9.26 -9.78
N ASP A 45 2.55 -9.71 -11.02
CA ASP A 45 3.46 -9.34 -12.09
C ASP A 45 3.45 -7.83 -12.35
N GLU A 46 2.26 -7.24 -12.40
CA GLU A 46 2.16 -5.79 -12.57
C GLU A 46 2.78 -5.03 -11.41
N ALA A 47 2.57 -5.55 -10.19
CA ALA A 47 3.13 -4.90 -9.01
C ALA A 47 4.66 -4.96 -9.00
N LEU A 48 5.22 -6.10 -9.38
CA LEU A 48 6.68 -6.22 -9.48
C LEU A 48 7.25 -5.30 -10.54
N GLU A 49 6.56 -5.18 -11.66
CA GLU A 49 6.96 -4.27 -12.73
C GLU A 49 6.93 -2.82 -12.24
N ALA A 50 5.85 -2.44 -11.56
CA ALA A 50 5.74 -1.08 -11.03
C ALA A 50 6.82 -0.80 -9.99
N THR A 51 7.17 -1.80 -9.18
CA THR A 51 8.22 -1.64 -8.18
C THR A 51 9.55 -1.30 -8.83
N ARG A 52 9.81 -1.83 -10.02
CA ARG A 52 11.06 -1.56 -10.72
C ARG A 52 11.05 -0.24 -11.48
N LYS A 53 9.88 0.19 -11.98
CA LYS A 53 9.82 1.29 -12.94
C LYS A 53 9.30 2.61 -12.40
N THR A 54 8.68 2.58 -11.23
CA THR A 54 8.00 3.76 -10.69
C THR A 54 8.62 4.16 -9.37
N ASP A 55 8.76 5.46 -9.17
CA ASP A 55 9.18 5.97 -7.86
C ASP A 55 7.96 6.17 -6.99
N PHE A 56 8.01 5.65 -5.78
CA PHE A 56 6.97 5.85 -4.80
C PHE A 56 7.54 5.68 -3.40
N ASP A 57 6.81 6.16 -2.40
CA ASP A 57 7.27 6.20 -1.02
C ASP A 57 6.64 5.13 -0.15
N LEU A 58 5.54 4.56 -0.60
CA LEU A 58 4.73 3.66 0.20
C LEU A 58 3.90 2.80 -0.74
N ALA A 59 3.63 1.56 -0.35
CA ALA A 59 2.76 0.69 -1.11
C ALA A 59 1.60 0.21 -0.26
N ILE A 60 0.42 0.11 -0.87
CA ILE A 60 -0.76 -0.51 -0.26
C ILE A 60 -0.95 -1.84 -0.98
N LEU A 61 -0.91 -2.94 -0.23
CA LEU A 61 -0.90 -4.27 -0.81
C LEU A 61 -2.11 -5.08 -0.33
N ASP A 62 -2.96 -5.48 -1.26
CA ASP A 62 -3.96 -6.50 -0.95
C ASP A 62 -3.20 -7.80 -0.69
N ALA A 63 -3.45 -8.40 0.47
CA ALA A 63 -2.74 -9.61 0.88
C ALA A 63 -3.01 -10.79 -0.04
N ASP A 64 -4.17 -10.83 -0.66
CA ASP A 64 -4.60 -11.93 -1.50
C ASP A 64 -4.94 -11.40 -2.89
N LEU A 65 -4.05 -11.62 -3.84
CA LEU A 65 -4.24 -11.19 -5.21
C LEU A 65 -4.71 -12.39 -6.04
N ASP A 66 -6.02 -12.45 -6.25
CA ASP A 66 -6.63 -13.51 -7.06
C ASP A 66 -6.19 -14.89 -6.55
N GLY A 67 -6.27 -15.10 -5.23
CA GLY A 67 -5.92 -16.36 -4.61
C GLY A 67 -4.44 -16.59 -4.37
N ARG A 68 -3.59 -15.63 -4.72
CA ARG A 68 -2.14 -15.75 -4.55
C ARG A 68 -1.64 -14.76 -3.52
N SER A 69 -0.69 -15.20 -2.71
CA SER A 69 -0.10 -14.33 -1.70
C SER A 69 0.68 -13.20 -2.33
N VAL A 70 0.60 -12.03 -1.73
CA VAL A 70 1.33 -10.85 -2.19
C VAL A 70 2.78 -10.84 -1.69
N SER A 71 3.21 -11.90 -0.99
CA SER A 71 4.53 -11.91 -0.39
C SER A 71 5.69 -11.61 -1.35
N PRO A 72 5.67 -12.03 -2.63
CA PRO A 72 6.77 -11.67 -3.52
C PRO A 72 6.91 -10.14 -3.69
N VAL A 73 5.79 -9.44 -3.70
CA VAL A 73 5.81 -7.98 -3.80
C VAL A 73 6.37 -7.37 -2.53
N ALA A 74 5.94 -7.88 -1.37
CA ALA A 74 6.47 -7.40 -0.09
C ALA A 74 7.98 -7.62 -0.02
N ASP A 75 8.46 -8.77 -0.47
CA ASP A 75 9.89 -9.06 -0.48
C ASP A 75 10.65 -8.04 -1.33
N ALA A 76 10.10 -7.70 -2.49
CA ALA A 76 10.75 -6.74 -3.39
C ALA A 76 10.79 -5.34 -2.76
N LEU A 77 9.75 -4.97 -2.01
CA LEU A 77 9.70 -3.68 -1.36
C LEU A 77 10.71 -3.59 -0.20
N VAL A 78 10.84 -4.68 0.56
CA VAL A 78 11.85 -4.74 1.62
C VAL A 78 13.24 -4.55 1.03
N ALA A 79 13.50 -5.18 -0.11
CA ALA A 79 14.81 -5.07 -0.77
C ALA A 79 15.11 -3.63 -1.19
N ARG A 80 14.07 -2.82 -1.41
CA ARG A 80 14.23 -1.42 -1.78
C ARG A 80 14.02 -0.46 -0.62
N ASP A 81 13.81 -1.01 0.57
CA ASP A 81 13.60 -0.20 1.78
C ASP A 81 12.38 0.72 1.66
N ILE A 82 11.30 0.20 1.09
CA ILE A 82 10.06 0.94 0.94
C ILE A 82 9.01 0.35 1.88
N GLY A 83 8.35 1.21 2.65
CA GLY A 83 7.31 0.78 3.57
C GLY A 83 6.03 0.38 2.85
N PHE A 84 5.22 -0.44 3.52
CA PHE A 84 3.96 -0.87 2.93
C PHE A 84 2.94 -1.21 4.00
N VAL A 85 1.68 -1.22 3.58
CA VAL A 85 0.53 -1.57 4.43
C VAL A 85 -0.19 -2.71 3.74
N PHE A 86 -0.51 -3.75 4.50
CA PHE A 86 -1.35 -4.84 3.98
C PHE A 86 -2.82 -4.50 4.17
N VAL A 87 -3.64 -4.91 3.20
CA VAL A 87 -5.09 -4.87 3.32
C VAL A 87 -5.56 -6.31 3.21
N THR A 88 -6.32 -6.79 4.20
CA THR A 88 -6.68 -8.19 4.26
C THR A 88 -8.14 -8.35 4.67
N GLY A 89 -8.81 -9.39 4.12
CA GLY A 89 -10.19 -9.68 4.47
C GLY A 89 -10.33 -10.65 5.62
N TYR A 90 -9.46 -11.63 5.70
CA TYR A 90 -9.58 -12.69 6.71
C TYR A 90 -8.29 -12.90 7.47
N ASP A 91 -7.49 -13.83 7.01
CA ASP A 91 -6.23 -14.12 7.66
C ASP A 91 -5.10 -13.62 6.78
N ASP A 92 -3.88 -13.87 7.19
CA ASP A 92 -2.74 -13.24 6.58
C ASP A 92 -2.17 -13.98 5.38
N HIS A 93 -2.79 -15.06 4.96
CA HIS A 93 -2.38 -15.77 3.73
C HIS A 93 -0.88 -16.02 3.65
N GLY A 94 -0.27 -16.42 4.76
CA GLY A 94 1.14 -16.73 4.74
C GLY A 94 2.05 -15.54 4.90
N LEU A 95 1.53 -14.42 5.36
CA LEU A 95 2.33 -13.22 5.58
C LEU A 95 2.93 -13.18 6.98
N PHE A 96 3.11 -14.33 7.60
CA PHE A 96 3.62 -14.40 8.96
C PHE A 96 4.93 -13.67 9.13
N ALA A 97 5.80 -13.71 8.13
CA ALA A 97 7.08 -13.01 8.18
C ALA A 97 6.93 -11.50 8.30
N TYR A 98 5.76 -10.97 7.96
CA TYR A 98 5.49 -9.54 7.97
C TYR A 98 4.44 -9.15 9.00
N ARG A 99 4.24 -9.99 10.02
CA ARG A 99 3.16 -9.76 11.00
C ARG A 99 3.30 -8.46 11.77
N ASP A 100 4.49 -7.87 11.78
CA ASP A 100 4.73 -6.61 12.49
C ASP A 100 4.42 -5.38 11.62
N ARG A 101 4.09 -5.60 10.34
CA ARG A 101 3.79 -4.49 9.46
C ARG A 101 2.37 -4.00 9.65
N PRO A 102 2.11 -2.73 9.39
CA PRO A 102 0.74 -2.21 9.49
C PRO A 102 -0.20 -3.01 8.61
N THR A 103 -1.34 -3.38 9.16
CA THR A 103 -2.33 -4.18 8.45
C THR A 103 -3.70 -3.55 8.63
N LEU A 104 -4.42 -3.38 7.52
CA LEU A 104 -5.74 -2.80 7.50
C LEU A 104 -6.74 -3.91 7.16
N LYS A 105 -7.69 -4.16 8.06
CA LYS A 105 -8.66 -5.22 7.86
C LYS A 105 -9.91 -4.70 7.17
N LYS A 106 -10.41 -5.44 6.20
CA LYS A 106 -11.67 -5.14 5.53
C LYS A 106 -12.84 -5.56 6.43
N PRO A 107 -13.92 -4.80 6.49
CA PRO A 107 -14.08 -3.46 5.93
C PRO A 107 -13.36 -2.43 6.78
N PHE A 108 -12.93 -1.35 6.18
CA PHE A 108 -12.15 -0.35 6.88
C PHE A 108 -12.68 1.06 6.60
N GLN A 109 -12.27 1.99 7.45
CA GLN A 109 -12.63 3.38 7.30
C GLN A 109 -11.38 4.21 7.00
N ILE A 110 -11.60 5.40 6.49
CA ILE A 110 -10.51 6.26 6.04
C ILE A 110 -9.53 6.60 7.16
N ASP A 111 -10.02 6.74 8.39
CA ASP A 111 -9.14 7.04 9.53
C ASP A 111 -8.15 5.92 9.78
N ALA A 112 -8.60 4.67 9.66
CA ALA A 112 -7.72 3.53 9.85
C ALA A 112 -6.67 3.47 8.74
N LEU A 113 -7.07 3.74 7.51
CA LEU A 113 -6.13 3.78 6.39
C LEU A 113 -5.09 4.86 6.62
N LYS A 114 -5.51 6.03 7.05
CA LYS A 114 -4.60 7.14 7.31
C LYS A 114 -3.57 6.78 8.38
N ARG A 115 -4.02 6.14 9.46
CA ARG A 115 -3.11 5.74 10.54
C ARG A 115 -2.08 4.72 10.05
N CYS A 116 -2.54 3.75 9.28
CA CYS A 116 -1.63 2.73 8.75
C CYS A 116 -0.59 3.35 7.83
N CYS A 117 -1.00 4.27 6.97
CA CYS A 117 -0.07 4.92 6.05
C CYS A 117 0.97 5.74 6.81
N LYS A 118 0.54 6.50 7.82
CA LYS A 118 1.47 7.27 8.62
C LYS A 118 2.47 6.39 9.34
N SER A 119 1.99 5.28 9.89
CA SER A 119 2.85 4.34 10.58
C SER A 119 3.90 3.77 9.62
N ALA A 120 3.49 3.37 8.43
CA ALA A 120 4.42 2.79 7.46
C ALA A 120 5.43 3.81 6.97
N LEU A 121 5.01 5.05 6.76
CA LEU A 121 5.91 6.10 6.29
C LEU A 121 6.93 6.49 7.35
N SER A 122 6.56 6.47 8.61
CA SER A 122 7.45 6.90 9.67
C SER A 122 8.35 5.78 10.18
N SER A 123 8.15 4.54 9.74
CA SER A 123 8.97 3.40 10.15
C SER A 123 10.29 3.31 9.40
N HIS A 124 10.47 4.17 8.45
CA HIS A 124 11.70 4.19 7.70
C HIS A 124 12.72 5.11 8.34
#